data_d6b6ed839f58dbfdfa234934137c8894
#
_entry.id   d6b6ed839f58dbfdfa234934137c8894
#
_cell.length_a   1.000
_cell.length_b   1.000
_cell.length_c   1.000
_cell.angle_alpha   90.00
_cell.angle_beta   90.00
_cell.angle_gamma   90.00
#
_symmetry.space_group_name_H-M   'P 1'
#
loop_
_entity.id
_entity.type
_entity.pdbx_description
1 polymer ?
#
loop_
_entity_poly.entity_id
_entity_poly.type
_entity_poly.pdbx_seq_one_letter_code
_entity_poly.pdbx_strand_id
1 'polypeptide(L)'
;NQIYLDNNGTGEKKTDQFCDFNYLIQCGEQYFMAAELLHHYCIEPIVCDAEFQNCSRVMFDKKDDRFTWMVSTVPKENKIVFSHYSDNEMREADDVEGGNAPSKIAMLDLETKKTETVYETKYYIDGIACEGKKLILSCAPNGVTTRQKHKIYEVNLDTKKSVRLKLPFYIMDQMALYDNILYFLGWKGDTRGIYAYNLTTKEYDVIMEEVEDEFINGFSLNY
;
A
#
# COMPACT_ATOMS: atom_id res chain seq x y z
N ASN A 1 22.76 -5.54 7.81
CA ASN A 1 22.79 -6.36 6.60
C ASN A 1 23.03 -5.44 5.40
N GLN A 2 23.92 -5.83 4.50
CA GLN A 2 24.18 -5.10 3.25
C GLN A 2 23.40 -5.75 2.14
N ILE A 3 22.69 -4.96 1.37
CA ILE A 3 21.99 -5.41 0.16
C ILE A 3 22.66 -4.77 -1.04
N TYR A 4 22.83 -5.56 -2.09
CA TYR A 4 23.37 -5.11 -3.35
C TYR A 4 22.21 -4.71 -4.25
N LEU A 5 22.12 -3.43 -4.57
CA LEU A 5 21.10 -2.90 -5.48
C LEU A 5 21.71 -2.76 -6.89
N ASP A 6 21.03 -3.32 -7.88
CA ASP A 6 21.29 -3.00 -9.28
C ASP A 6 20.54 -1.72 -9.65
N ASN A 7 21.25 -0.61 -9.64
CA ASN A 7 20.71 0.67 -10.04
C ASN A 7 20.48 0.71 -11.56
N ASN A 8 19.25 0.52 -11.98
CA ASN A 8 18.76 0.76 -13.36
C ASN A 8 19.27 -0.22 -14.46
N GLY A 9 19.56 -1.45 -14.13
CA GLY A 9 20.02 -2.42 -15.13
C GLY A 9 21.37 -2.06 -15.77
N THR A 10 22.18 -1.23 -15.11
CA THR A 10 23.52 -0.86 -15.60
C THR A 10 24.58 -1.91 -15.27
N GLY A 11 24.21 -2.93 -14.51
CA GLY A 11 25.14 -3.94 -14.01
C GLY A 11 26.05 -3.44 -12.87
N GLU A 12 25.98 -2.16 -12.50
CA GLU A 12 26.71 -1.63 -11.36
C GLU A 12 25.95 -1.95 -10.07
N LYS A 13 26.47 -2.91 -9.31
CA LYS A 13 25.97 -3.22 -7.97
C LYS A 13 26.53 -2.22 -6.98
N LYS A 14 25.66 -1.40 -6.40
CA LYS A 14 26.02 -0.59 -5.23
C LYS A 14 25.53 -1.27 -3.97
N THR A 15 26.38 -1.27 -2.95
CA THR A 15 25.99 -1.70 -1.62
C THR A 15 25.24 -0.56 -0.95
N ASP A 16 24.03 -0.80 -0.51
CA ASP A 16 23.27 0.14 0.29
C ASP A 16 22.85 -0.51 1.62
N GLN A 17 22.52 0.30 2.59
CA GLN A 17 22.15 -0.15 3.92
C GLN A 17 20.73 0.32 4.21
N PHE A 18 19.86 -0.59 4.62
CA PHE A 18 18.53 -0.23 5.09
C PHE A 18 18.59 0.45 6.45
N CYS A 19 17.83 1.52 6.56
CA CYS A 19 17.57 2.19 7.82
C CYS A 19 16.29 1.68 8.46
N ASP A 20 15.25 1.50 7.68
CA ASP A 20 13.94 1.05 8.14
C ASP A 20 13.17 0.28 7.05
N PHE A 21 12.19 -0.53 7.48
CA PHE A 21 11.30 -1.28 6.62
C PHE A 21 9.86 -0.96 6.98
N ASN A 22 9.12 -0.44 6.03
CA ASN A 22 7.67 -0.25 6.20
C ASN A 22 6.88 -1.49 5.81
N TYR A 23 7.35 -2.19 4.78
CA TYR A 23 6.72 -3.40 4.28
C TYR A 23 7.76 -4.42 3.83
N LEU A 24 7.49 -5.67 4.15
CA LEU A 24 8.17 -6.83 3.59
C LEU A 24 7.10 -7.87 3.25
N ILE A 25 6.87 -8.09 1.97
CA ILE A 25 5.79 -8.94 1.48
C ILE A 25 6.38 -10.02 0.58
N GLN A 26 6.10 -11.27 0.90
CA GLN A 26 6.43 -12.39 0.01
C GLN A 26 5.35 -12.54 -1.06
N CYS A 27 5.77 -12.69 -2.30
CA CYS A 27 4.91 -12.97 -3.44
C CYS A 27 5.58 -14.03 -4.32
N GLY A 28 5.13 -15.27 -4.23
CA GLY A 28 5.80 -16.42 -4.84
C GLY A 28 7.23 -16.61 -4.31
N GLU A 29 8.19 -16.65 -5.22
CA GLU A 29 9.63 -16.79 -4.91
C GLU A 29 10.35 -15.43 -4.76
N GLN A 30 9.62 -14.33 -4.73
CA GLN A 30 10.19 -13.00 -4.62
C GLN A 30 9.69 -12.29 -3.38
N TYR A 31 10.47 -11.30 -2.93
CA TYR A 31 10.07 -10.38 -1.88
C TYR A 31 9.96 -8.97 -2.46
N PHE A 32 8.85 -8.32 -2.14
CA PHE A 32 8.70 -6.89 -2.30
C PHE A 32 8.98 -6.21 -0.95
N MET A 33 9.74 -5.13 -0.98
CA MET A 33 10.01 -4.30 0.19
C MET A 33 9.70 -2.85 -0.13
N ALA A 34 9.15 -2.14 0.84
CA ALA A 34 9.18 -0.69 0.88
C ALA A 34 10.13 -0.31 2.02
N ALA A 35 11.29 0.21 1.68
CA ALA A 35 12.38 0.42 2.60
C ALA A 35 13.02 1.80 2.45
N GLU A 36 13.43 2.39 3.57
CA GLU A 36 14.28 3.56 3.60
C GLU A 36 15.74 3.13 3.53
N LEU A 37 16.48 3.69 2.59
CA LEU A 37 17.90 3.44 2.42
C LEU A 37 18.72 4.55 3.06
N LEU A 38 19.91 4.23 3.60
CA LEU A 38 20.73 5.12 4.44
C LEU A 38 21.03 6.49 3.80
N HIS A 39 21.13 6.56 2.50
CA HIS A 39 21.44 7.81 1.79
C HIS A 39 20.27 8.35 0.96
N HIS A 40 19.10 7.77 1.14
CA HIS A 40 17.90 8.13 0.42
C HIS A 40 16.80 8.42 1.44
N TYR A 41 16.43 9.66 1.58
CA TYR A 41 15.39 10.10 2.51
C TYR A 41 13.97 9.79 2.02
N CYS A 42 13.80 8.68 1.34
CA CYS A 42 12.51 8.26 0.83
C CYS A 42 12.33 6.73 0.96
N ILE A 43 11.10 6.31 1.08
CA ILE A 43 10.72 4.90 1.14
C ILE A 43 10.63 4.39 -0.30
N GLU A 44 11.54 3.51 -0.66
CA GLU A 44 11.68 3.01 -2.01
C GLU A 44 11.10 1.61 -2.19
N PRO A 45 10.43 1.35 -3.33
CA PRO A 45 10.00 0.01 -3.68
C PRO A 45 11.18 -0.80 -4.22
N ILE A 46 11.41 -1.96 -3.60
CA ILE A 46 12.51 -2.87 -3.93
C ILE A 46 11.96 -4.27 -4.13
N VAL A 47 12.43 -4.97 -5.15
CA VAL A 47 12.13 -6.38 -5.40
C VAL A 47 13.40 -7.20 -5.23
N CYS A 48 13.33 -8.25 -4.43
CA CYS A 48 14.42 -9.18 -4.19
C CYS A 48 14.03 -10.62 -4.55
N ASP A 49 15.03 -11.46 -4.85
CA ASP A 49 14.85 -12.91 -4.85
C ASP A 49 14.70 -13.46 -3.42
N ALA A 50 14.43 -14.77 -3.32
CA ALA A 50 14.19 -15.44 -2.05
C ALA A 50 15.40 -15.40 -1.10
N GLU A 51 16.59 -15.33 -1.64
CA GLU A 51 17.85 -15.29 -0.90
C GLU A 51 18.33 -13.87 -0.59
N PHE A 52 17.61 -12.84 -1.03
CA PHE A 52 17.99 -11.43 -0.95
C PHE A 52 19.36 -11.12 -1.57
N GLN A 53 19.76 -11.90 -2.60
CA GLN A 53 21.01 -11.73 -3.31
C GLN A 53 20.90 -10.80 -4.51
N ASN A 54 19.72 -10.79 -5.16
CA ASN A 54 19.44 -9.98 -6.33
C ASN A 54 18.28 -9.05 -6.02
N CYS A 55 18.59 -7.89 -5.44
CA CYS A 55 17.62 -6.86 -5.16
C CYS A 55 17.72 -5.74 -6.20
N SER A 56 16.60 -5.25 -6.65
CA SER A 56 16.52 -4.13 -7.60
C SER A 56 15.45 -3.14 -7.19
N ARG A 57 15.75 -1.86 -7.37
CA ARG A 57 14.77 -0.79 -7.21
C ARG A 57 13.71 -0.86 -8.30
N VAL A 58 12.50 -0.58 -7.93
CA VAL A 58 11.42 -0.35 -8.87
C VAL A 58 11.38 1.14 -9.18
N MET A 59 11.89 1.52 -10.33
CA MET A 59 11.92 2.93 -10.76
C MET A 59 10.72 3.24 -11.64
N PHE A 60 10.04 4.35 -11.35
CA PHE A 60 8.95 4.87 -12.19
C PHE A 60 9.50 5.76 -13.32
N ASP A 61 10.45 6.62 -12.95
CA ASP A 61 11.21 7.47 -13.85
C ASP A 61 12.62 7.64 -13.24
N LYS A 62 13.61 7.98 -14.07
CA LYS A 62 15.01 8.19 -13.63
C LYS A 62 15.19 9.37 -12.65
N LYS A 63 14.17 10.21 -12.51
CA LYS A 63 14.16 11.38 -11.63
C LYS A 63 13.04 11.32 -10.58
N ASP A 64 12.40 10.18 -10.42
CA ASP A 64 11.25 10.08 -9.51
C ASP A 64 11.74 9.99 -8.05
N ASP A 65 11.43 11.02 -7.27
CA ASP A 65 11.66 11.14 -5.84
C ASP A 65 10.44 10.70 -5.01
N ARG A 66 9.70 9.74 -5.53
CA ARG A 66 8.41 9.34 -4.98
C ARG A 66 8.54 8.36 -3.83
N PHE A 67 7.75 8.64 -2.81
CA PHE A 67 7.57 7.72 -1.69
C PHE A 67 6.58 6.62 -2.03
N THR A 68 6.91 5.39 -1.68
CA THR A 68 5.97 4.27 -1.60
C THR A 68 5.36 4.25 -0.20
N TRP A 69 4.03 4.19 -0.12
CA TRP A 69 3.37 4.27 1.17
C TRP A 69 2.55 3.01 1.48
N MET A 70 1.31 2.92 0.97
CA MET A 70 0.48 1.76 1.22
C MET A 70 0.69 0.68 0.18
N VAL A 71 0.78 -0.56 0.60
CA VAL A 71 1.09 -1.71 -0.25
C VAL A 71 0.11 -2.85 0.01
N SER A 72 -0.29 -3.55 -1.04
CA SER A 72 -1.05 -4.79 -0.96
C SER A 72 -0.67 -5.75 -2.08
N THR A 73 -0.75 -7.04 -1.83
CA THR A 73 -0.68 -8.05 -2.89
C THR A 73 -1.96 -8.04 -3.73
N VAL A 74 -1.86 -8.48 -4.99
CA VAL A 74 -3.02 -8.79 -5.83
C VAL A 74 -3.19 -10.30 -5.83
N PRO A 75 -4.21 -10.83 -5.12
CA PRO A 75 -4.40 -12.27 -4.99
C PRO A 75 -4.50 -12.99 -6.34
N LYS A 76 -3.90 -14.18 -6.42
CA LYS A 76 -3.88 -15.01 -7.63
C LYS A 76 -3.09 -14.42 -8.81
N GLU A 77 -2.48 -13.25 -8.61
CA GLU A 77 -1.62 -12.62 -9.60
C GLU A 77 -0.24 -12.36 -8.97
N ASN A 78 0.81 -12.50 -9.76
CA ASN A 78 2.17 -12.17 -9.30
C ASN A 78 2.41 -10.67 -9.37
N LYS A 79 1.58 -9.91 -8.65
CA LYS A 79 1.56 -8.44 -8.68
C LYS A 79 1.43 -7.83 -7.30
N ILE A 80 1.95 -6.62 -7.19
CA ILE A 80 1.82 -5.74 -6.04
C ILE A 80 1.13 -4.45 -6.49
N VAL A 81 0.18 -3.98 -5.70
CA VAL A 81 -0.40 -2.64 -5.84
C VAL A 81 0.07 -1.77 -4.69
N PHE A 82 0.43 -0.53 -4.98
CA PHE A 82 0.90 0.40 -3.95
C PHE A 82 0.58 1.85 -4.30
N SER A 83 0.48 2.67 -3.26
CA SER A 83 0.36 4.12 -3.41
C SER A 83 1.74 4.76 -3.37
N HIS A 84 1.92 5.82 -4.15
CA HIS A 84 3.11 6.64 -4.12
C HIS A 84 2.81 8.11 -4.42
N TYR A 85 3.66 8.99 -3.92
CA TYR A 85 3.59 10.45 -4.13
C TYR A 85 4.99 11.06 -4.05
N SER A 86 5.19 12.22 -4.65
CA SER A 86 6.48 12.90 -4.56
C SER A 86 6.64 13.63 -3.24
N ASP A 87 7.88 13.78 -2.78
CA ASP A 87 8.21 14.54 -1.56
C ASP A 87 7.74 16.00 -1.67
N ASN A 88 7.93 16.62 -2.84
CA ASN A 88 7.48 18.00 -3.07
C ASN A 88 5.96 18.14 -2.99
N GLU A 89 5.19 17.23 -3.61
CA GLU A 89 3.72 17.22 -3.53
C GLU A 89 3.24 17.07 -2.07
N MET A 90 3.95 16.26 -1.26
CA MET A 90 3.63 16.10 0.16
C MET A 90 3.93 17.34 0.98
N ARG A 91 5.08 17.97 0.78
CA ARG A 91 5.45 19.19 1.50
C ARG A 91 4.49 20.33 1.19
N GLU A 92 4.12 20.50 -0.07
CA GLU A 92 3.11 21.49 -0.46
C GLU A 92 1.74 21.22 0.15
N ALA A 93 1.38 19.93 0.34
CA ALA A 93 0.13 19.55 0.97
C ALA A 93 0.16 19.70 2.51
N ASP A 94 1.31 19.48 3.15
CA ASP A 94 1.50 19.63 4.59
C ASP A 94 1.38 21.05 5.09
N ASP A 95 1.71 22.03 4.25
CA ASP A 95 1.57 23.46 4.57
C ASP A 95 0.10 23.93 4.70
N VAL A 96 -0.85 23.09 4.29
CA VAL A 96 -2.29 23.40 4.34
C VAL A 96 -3.05 22.29 5.06
N GLU A 97 -3.54 22.54 6.25
CA GLU A 97 -4.40 21.60 6.99
C GLU A 97 -5.61 21.16 6.15
N GLY A 98 -5.73 19.85 5.93
CA GLY A 98 -6.74 19.28 5.05
C GLY A 98 -6.48 19.49 3.57
N GLY A 99 -5.27 19.87 3.20
CA GLY A 99 -4.80 19.98 1.81
C GLY A 99 -4.91 18.65 1.05
N ASN A 100 -4.77 18.72 -0.26
CA ASN A 100 -4.76 17.54 -1.10
C ASN A 100 -3.33 16.98 -1.15
N ALA A 101 -3.20 15.70 -0.87
CA ALA A 101 -1.97 14.95 -1.09
C ALA A 101 -2.18 14.04 -2.31
N PRO A 102 -1.86 14.49 -3.53
CA PRO A 102 -2.11 13.70 -4.73
C PRO A 102 -1.32 12.39 -4.64
N SER A 103 -2.05 11.29 -4.59
CA SER A 103 -1.48 9.95 -4.60
C SER A 103 -1.72 9.29 -5.96
N LYS A 104 -0.70 8.65 -6.47
CA LYS A 104 -0.79 7.75 -7.61
C LYS A 104 -0.82 6.33 -7.09
N ILE A 105 -1.60 5.50 -7.75
CA ILE A 105 -1.65 4.06 -7.48
C ILE A 105 -0.95 3.37 -8.62
N ALA A 106 0.12 2.66 -8.30
CA ALA A 106 0.87 1.86 -9.25
C ALA A 106 0.63 0.38 -9.03
N MET A 107 0.68 -0.37 -10.11
CA MET A 107 0.73 -1.82 -10.11
C MET A 107 2.08 -2.27 -10.65
N LEU A 108 2.75 -3.10 -9.88
CA LEU A 108 4.01 -3.74 -10.24
C LEU A 108 3.74 -5.20 -10.58
N ASP A 109 4.12 -5.59 -11.76
CA ASP A 109 4.21 -6.98 -12.17
C ASP A 109 5.62 -7.50 -11.77
N LEU A 110 5.65 -8.48 -10.87
CA LEU A 110 6.91 -8.98 -10.30
C LEU A 110 7.71 -9.85 -11.28
N GLU A 111 7.05 -10.46 -12.26
CA GLU A 111 7.73 -11.26 -13.29
C GLU A 111 8.47 -10.37 -14.27
N THR A 112 7.78 -9.37 -14.79
CA THR A 112 8.35 -8.44 -15.79
C THR A 112 9.09 -7.26 -15.17
N LYS A 113 8.94 -7.04 -13.86
CA LYS A 113 9.43 -5.88 -13.10
C LYS A 113 8.96 -4.53 -13.65
N LYS A 114 7.82 -4.53 -14.35
CA LYS A 114 7.24 -3.32 -14.92
C LYS A 114 6.18 -2.74 -13.99
N THR A 115 6.20 -1.43 -13.89
CA THR A 115 5.17 -0.67 -13.18
C THR A 115 4.29 0.09 -14.16
N GLU A 116 3.03 0.22 -13.80
CA GLU A 116 2.10 1.13 -14.47
C GLU A 116 1.28 1.91 -13.44
N THR A 117 1.02 3.17 -13.70
CA THR A 117 0.05 3.95 -12.92
C THR A 117 -1.36 3.52 -13.33
N VAL A 118 -2.08 2.90 -12.40
CA VAL A 118 -3.42 2.35 -12.65
C VAL A 118 -4.54 3.28 -12.22
N TYR A 119 -4.27 4.20 -11.27
CA TYR A 119 -5.26 5.19 -10.81
C TYR A 119 -4.55 6.40 -10.18
N GLU A 120 -5.22 7.54 -10.16
CA GLU A 120 -4.75 8.75 -9.48
C GLU A 120 -5.89 9.36 -8.64
N THR A 121 -5.55 9.87 -7.48
CA THR A 121 -6.48 10.56 -6.59
C THR A 121 -5.81 11.78 -5.97
N LYS A 122 -6.63 12.75 -5.56
CA LYS A 122 -6.20 13.92 -4.82
C LYS A 122 -6.17 13.74 -3.30
N TYR A 123 -6.51 12.54 -2.84
CA TYR A 123 -6.56 12.23 -1.42
C TYR A 123 -5.33 11.45 -0.99
N TYR A 124 -4.97 11.63 0.27
CA TYR A 124 -4.03 10.75 0.96
C TYR A 124 -4.62 9.34 1.08
N ILE A 125 -3.81 8.33 0.82
CA ILE A 125 -4.21 6.92 0.88
C ILE A 125 -3.73 6.32 2.20
N ASP A 126 -4.66 5.88 3.03
CA ASP A 126 -4.39 5.22 4.32
C ASP A 126 -4.47 3.71 4.24
N GLY A 127 -5.07 3.18 3.19
CA GLY A 127 -5.20 1.76 2.97
C GLY A 127 -5.51 1.44 1.52
N ILE A 128 -5.00 0.31 1.05
CA ILE A 128 -5.15 -0.16 -0.33
C ILE A 128 -5.33 -1.67 -0.36
N ALA A 129 -6.27 -2.14 -1.19
CA ALA A 129 -6.43 -3.55 -1.51
C ALA A 129 -6.88 -3.71 -2.95
N CYS A 130 -6.47 -4.78 -3.61
CA CYS A 130 -6.81 -5.03 -5.00
C CYS A 130 -7.07 -6.52 -5.25
N GLU A 131 -8.08 -6.80 -6.06
CA GLU A 131 -8.33 -8.13 -6.62
C GLU A 131 -8.81 -7.99 -8.07
N GLY A 132 -8.04 -8.51 -9.01
CA GLY A 132 -8.32 -8.37 -10.43
C GLY A 132 -8.45 -6.89 -10.85
N LYS A 133 -9.65 -6.49 -11.26
CA LYS A 133 -9.94 -5.11 -11.68
C LYS A 133 -10.60 -4.24 -10.59
N LYS A 134 -10.77 -4.77 -9.42
CA LYS A 134 -11.36 -4.07 -8.29
C LYS A 134 -10.28 -3.57 -7.35
N LEU A 135 -10.21 -2.25 -7.17
CA LEU A 135 -9.33 -1.58 -6.24
C LEU A 135 -10.16 -0.96 -5.12
N ILE A 136 -9.79 -1.21 -3.88
CA ILE A 136 -10.39 -0.58 -2.69
C ILE A 136 -9.39 0.37 -2.09
N LEU A 137 -9.83 1.60 -1.82
CA LEU A 137 -9.01 2.64 -1.24
C LEU A 137 -9.65 3.18 0.03
N SER A 138 -8.89 3.25 1.11
CA SER A 138 -9.19 4.09 2.26
C SER A 138 -8.46 5.42 2.08
N CYS A 139 -9.19 6.53 2.11
CA CYS A 139 -8.63 7.83 1.81
C CYS A 139 -9.12 8.91 2.79
N ALA A 140 -8.25 9.87 3.05
CA ALA A 140 -8.59 11.11 3.76
C ALA A 140 -7.93 12.32 3.10
N PRO A 141 -8.43 13.55 3.36
CA PRO A 141 -7.63 14.75 3.11
C PRO A 141 -6.34 14.70 3.93
N ASN A 142 -5.23 15.24 3.43
CA ASN A 142 -3.97 15.29 4.16
C ASN A 142 -4.11 16.03 5.50
N GLY A 143 -3.32 15.61 6.50
CA GLY A 143 -3.36 16.19 7.85
C GLY A 143 -4.61 15.85 8.66
N VAL A 144 -5.54 15.06 8.11
CA VAL A 144 -6.76 14.67 8.81
C VAL A 144 -6.57 13.36 9.55
N THR A 145 -6.50 13.44 10.87
CA THR A 145 -6.36 12.27 11.77
C THR A 145 -7.69 11.72 12.29
N THR A 146 -8.80 12.43 12.05
CA THR A 146 -10.12 12.04 12.56
C THR A 146 -10.69 10.89 11.74
N ARG A 147 -10.89 9.73 12.36
CA ARG A 147 -11.42 8.51 11.73
C ARG A 147 -12.67 8.73 10.88
N GLN A 148 -13.61 9.54 11.35
CA GLN A 148 -14.89 9.80 10.68
C GLN A 148 -14.74 10.52 9.33
N LYS A 149 -13.59 11.13 9.06
CA LYS A 149 -13.30 11.81 7.78
C LYS A 149 -12.74 10.87 6.72
N HIS A 150 -12.31 9.67 7.10
CA HIS A 150 -11.88 8.64 6.14
C HIS A 150 -13.07 8.17 5.30
N LYS A 151 -12.80 7.89 4.05
CA LYS A 151 -13.81 7.45 3.07
C LYS A 151 -13.25 6.28 2.28
N ILE A 152 -14.08 5.28 2.13
CA ILE A 152 -13.71 4.08 1.38
C ILE A 152 -14.30 4.20 -0.01
N TYR A 153 -13.47 3.93 -1.02
CA TYR A 153 -13.88 3.92 -2.42
C TYR A 153 -13.58 2.55 -3.06
N GLU A 154 -14.52 2.06 -3.84
CA GLU A 154 -14.27 1.03 -4.82
C GLU A 154 -13.98 1.70 -6.16
N VAL A 155 -12.89 1.32 -6.80
CA VAL A 155 -12.47 1.81 -8.11
C VAL A 155 -12.43 0.63 -9.07
N ASN A 156 -13.07 0.78 -10.22
CA ASN A 156 -12.91 -0.18 -11.32
C ASN A 156 -11.73 0.26 -12.19
N LEU A 157 -10.69 -0.57 -12.27
CA LEU A 157 -9.42 -0.24 -12.94
C LEU A 157 -9.55 -0.12 -14.47
N ASP A 158 -10.53 -0.76 -15.09
CA ASP A 158 -10.73 -0.64 -16.53
C ASP A 158 -11.41 0.69 -16.90
N THR A 159 -12.46 1.04 -16.15
CA THR A 159 -13.26 2.24 -16.44
C THR A 159 -12.79 3.48 -15.70
N LYS A 160 -11.88 3.33 -14.73
CA LYS A 160 -11.39 4.37 -13.79
C LYS A 160 -12.51 5.04 -12.98
N LYS A 161 -13.71 4.45 -12.97
CA LYS A 161 -14.83 4.96 -12.18
C LYS A 161 -14.68 4.53 -10.73
N SER A 162 -14.93 5.48 -9.83
CA SER A 162 -14.95 5.24 -8.38
C SER A 162 -16.34 5.41 -7.80
N VAL A 163 -16.67 4.56 -6.84
CA VAL A 163 -17.92 4.60 -6.08
C VAL A 163 -17.58 4.59 -4.58
N ARG A 164 -18.17 5.49 -3.82
CA ARG A 164 -18.00 5.51 -2.37
C ARG A 164 -18.73 4.33 -1.74
N LEU A 165 -17.99 3.51 -0.99
CA LEU A 165 -18.57 2.47 -0.13
C LEU A 165 -18.97 3.09 1.21
N LYS A 166 -20.20 2.82 1.65
CA LYS A 166 -20.68 3.21 2.98
C LYS A 166 -20.54 2.01 3.90
N LEU A 167 -19.41 1.91 4.57
CA LEU A 167 -19.13 0.85 5.54
C LEU A 167 -19.38 1.36 6.95
N PRO A 168 -19.76 0.48 7.90
CA PRO A 168 -19.90 0.82 9.32
C PRO A 168 -18.55 0.92 10.06
N PHE A 169 -17.45 1.04 9.30
CA PHE A 169 -16.08 1.02 9.78
C PHE A 169 -15.30 2.25 9.32
N TYR A 170 -14.26 2.55 10.07
CA TYR A 170 -13.21 3.50 9.69
C TYR A 170 -11.93 2.69 9.45
N ILE A 171 -11.50 2.62 8.22
CA ILE A 171 -10.33 1.86 7.81
C ILE A 171 -9.16 2.84 7.72
N MET A 172 -8.12 2.59 8.50
CA MET A 172 -6.94 3.46 8.58
C MET A 172 -5.64 2.71 8.29
N ASP A 173 -5.71 1.37 8.19
CA ASP A 173 -4.55 0.51 8.18
C ASP A 173 -4.60 -0.55 7.07
N GLN A 174 -3.87 -1.64 7.29
CA GLN A 174 -3.74 -2.73 6.33
C GLN A 174 -5.09 -3.24 5.81
N MET A 175 -5.13 -3.45 4.51
CA MET A 175 -6.27 -4.05 3.83
C MET A 175 -5.82 -5.12 2.86
N ALA A 176 -6.66 -6.14 2.68
CA ALA A 176 -6.50 -7.17 1.65
C ALA A 176 -7.87 -7.54 1.08
N LEU A 177 -7.94 -7.82 -0.21
CA LEU A 177 -9.18 -8.20 -0.88
C LEU A 177 -9.02 -9.59 -1.48
N TYR A 178 -9.90 -10.52 -1.11
CA TYR A 178 -9.91 -11.89 -1.63
C TYR A 178 -11.34 -12.44 -1.73
N ASP A 179 -11.72 -12.93 -2.89
CA ASP A 179 -13.04 -13.47 -3.20
C ASP A 179 -14.20 -12.53 -2.80
N ASN A 180 -14.06 -11.22 -3.10
CA ASN A 180 -14.99 -10.16 -2.70
C ASN A 180 -15.12 -9.93 -1.18
N ILE A 181 -14.26 -10.51 -0.37
CA ILE A 181 -14.18 -10.23 1.05
C ILE A 181 -13.03 -9.25 1.29
N LEU A 182 -13.35 -8.11 1.87
CA LEU A 182 -12.39 -7.12 2.29
C LEU A 182 -11.97 -7.41 3.74
N TYR A 183 -10.73 -7.85 3.92
CA TYR A 183 -10.09 -7.99 5.22
C TYR A 183 -9.34 -6.70 5.55
N PHE A 184 -9.45 -6.24 6.78
CA PHE A 184 -8.79 -5.00 7.17
C PHE A 184 -8.60 -4.91 8.68
N LEU A 185 -7.56 -4.19 9.06
CA LEU A 185 -7.36 -3.71 10.41
C LEU A 185 -7.97 -2.31 10.50
N GLY A 186 -8.97 -2.13 11.35
CA GLY A 186 -9.73 -0.88 11.39
C GLY A 186 -10.57 -0.74 12.65
N TRP A 187 -11.45 0.24 12.63
CA TRP A 187 -12.27 0.62 13.77
C TRP A 187 -13.76 0.47 13.48
N LYS A 188 -14.47 -0.12 14.43
CA LYS A 188 -15.93 -0.11 14.49
C LYS A 188 -16.36 0.58 15.77
N GLY A 189 -16.86 1.80 15.65
CA GLY A 189 -17.02 2.65 16.83
C GLY A 189 -15.66 2.91 17.48
N ASP A 190 -15.52 2.52 18.76
CA ASP A 190 -14.29 2.67 19.52
C ASP A 190 -13.46 1.39 19.62
N THR A 191 -13.91 0.29 19.01
CA THR A 191 -13.20 -0.99 19.03
C THR A 191 -12.33 -1.10 17.78
N ARG A 192 -11.03 -1.32 17.97
CA ARG A 192 -10.09 -1.66 16.92
C ARG A 192 -10.00 -3.18 16.76
N GLY A 193 -9.84 -3.65 15.53
CA GLY A 193 -9.77 -5.09 15.29
C GLY A 193 -9.54 -5.44 13.84
N ILE A 194 -9.43 -6.74 13.58
CA ILE A 194 -9.41 -7.31 12.25
C ILE A 194 -10.82 -7.78 11.90
N TYR A 195 -11.33 -7.29 10.79
CA TYR A 195 -12.66 -7.57 10.29
C TYR A 195 -12.61 -8.15 8.88
N ALA A 196 -13.58 -8.99 8.55
CA ALA A 196 -13.85 -9.47 7.21
C ALA A 196 -15.22 -8.95 6.75
N TYR A 197 -15.26 -8.14 5.71
CA TYR A 197 -16.49 -7.56 5.17
C TYR A 197 -16.77 -8.07 3.78
N ASN A 198 -17.89 -8.75 3.59
CA ASN A 198 -18.32 -9.23 2.29
C ASN A 198 -18.93 -8.09 1.46
N LEU A 199 -18.27 -7.71 0.37
CA LEU A 199 -18.69 -6.61 -0.48
C LEU A 199 -20.01 -6.89 -1.24
N THR A 200 -20.42 -8.17 -1.34
CA THR A 200 -21.66 -8.57 -2.01
C THR A 200 -22.85 -8.61 -1.05
N THR A 201 -22.73 -9.37 0.06
CA THR A 201 -23.83 -9.54 1.03
C THR A 201 -23.97 -8.37 1.99
N LYS A 202 -22.90 -7.56 2.14
CA LYS A 202 -22.78 -6.45 3.10
C LYS A 202 -22.74 -6.90 4.56
N GLU A 203 -22.50 -8.17 4.79
CA GLU A 203 -22.30 -8.76 6.12
C GLU A 203 -20.82 -8.72 6.50
N TYR A 204 -20.54 -8.82 7.76
CA TYR A 204 -19.17 -8.84 8.25
C TYR A 204 -18.99 -9.83 9.40
N ASP A 205 -17.78 -10.33 9.51
CA ASP A 205 -17.30 -11.13 10.63
C ASP A 205 -16.21 -10.37 11.40
N VAL A 206 -16.19 -10.60 12.70
CA VAL A 206 -15.11 -10.16 13.58
C VAL A 206 -14.08 -11.29 13.65
N ILE A 207 -12.89 -11.05 13.12
CA ILE A 207 -11.80 -12.03 13.17
C ILE A 207 -11.08 -11.94 14.52
N MET A 208 -10.76 -10.70 14.94
CA MET A 208 -10.08 -10.42 16.20
C MET A 208 -10.39 -8.97 16.61
N GLU A 209 -10.59 -8.73 17.89
CA GLU A 209 -10.67 -7.39 18.45
C GLU A 209 -9.52 -7.17 19.43
N GLU A 210 -9.01 -5.95 19.49
CA GLU A 210 -8.05 -5.55 20.52
C GLU A 210 -8.71 -5.60 21.90
N VAL A 211 -7.99 -6.13 22.86
CA VAL A 211 -8.35 -6.12 24.28
C VAL A 211 -7.42 -5.18 25.03
N GLU A 212 -7.74 -4.89 26.28
CA GLU A 212 -6.93 -4.01 27.12
C GLU A 212 -5.49 -4.55 27.20
N ASP A 213 -4.52 -3.64 26.94
CA ASP A 213 -3.08 -3.91 26.91
C ASP A 213 -2.54 -4.82 25.78
N GLU A 214 -3.38 -5.21 24.81
CA GLU A 214 -2.95 -5.97 23.63
C GLU A 214 -3.23 -5.20 22.35
N PHE A 215 -2.21 -5.02 21.51
CA PHE A 215 -2.32 -4.29 20.25
C PHE A 215 -2.10 -5.18 19.04
N ILE A 216 -2.96 -5.06 18.04
CA ILE A 216 -2.80 -5.71 16.75
C ILE A 216 -1.92 -4.84 15.86
N ASN A 217 -0.72 -5.30 15.54
CA ASN A 217 0.22 -4.54 14.69
C ASN A 217 0.00 -4.77 13.20
N GLY A 218 -0.70 -5.84 12.84
CA GLY A 218 -1.00 -6.14 11.44
C GLY A 218 -1.48 -7.59 11.25
N PHE A 219 -1.79 -7.92 10.00
CA PHE A 219 -2.17 -9.27 9.59
C PHE A 219 -1.64 -9.59 8.19
N SER A 220 -1.62 -10.87 7.84
CA SER A 220 -1.37 -11.34 6.48
C SER A 220 -2.39 -12.40 6.09
N LEU A 221 -2.72 -12.49 4.81
CA LEU A 221 -3.52 -13.57 4.25
C LEU A 221 -2.60 -14.53 3.50
N ASN A 222 -2.77 -15.82 3.77
CA ASN A 222 -2.16 -16.89 2.97
C ASN A 222 -3.22 -17.41 2.00
N TYR A 223 -2.97 -17.29 0.69
CA TYR A 223 -3.89 -17.70 -0.37
C TYR A 223 -3.50 -19.07 -0.94
#